data_2c874f76dabe64861f5a17c41d04149b
#
_entry.id   2c874f76dabe64861f5a17c41d04149b
#
_cell.length_a   1.000
_cell.length_b   1.000
_cell.length_c   1.000
_cell.angle_alpha   90.00
_cell.angle_beta   90.00
_cell.angle_gamma   90.00
#
_symmetry.space_group_name_H-M   'P 1'
#
loop_
_entity.id
_entity.type
_entity.pdbx_description
1 polymer ?
#
loop_
_entity_poly.entity_id
_entity_poly.type
_entity_poly.pdbx_seq_one_letter_code
_entity_poly.pdbx_strand_id
1 'polypeptide(L)'
;MSQLDEYGTFIDLGKGEKTPKGYKKIKVHLIFDVKHDGRHKARCVADGHLTDIPVDSVYSGVVSLRGLRIMLFLAELNQLETWATDIGNAYLEAETSERVYLIAGPEFNEREGYTLLIFKALYGLRSSGLRWHEKFADTLRDIGFSPSKNEPDIWMREANGLWEYVAVYVDDLAFVMKDSKSFANILIQKYKYKLKGTGNISFHLGCDFFREEDGTLCMVPHKY
;
A
#
# COMPACT_ATOMS: atom_id res chain seq x y z
N MET A 1 -2.47 8.73 -16.61
CA MET A 1 -2.70 7.45 -17.35
C MET A 1 -1.42 6.63 -17.46
N SER A 2 -0.25 7.17 -17.80
CA SER A 2 1.02 6.40 -17.93
C SER A 2 1.36 5.46 -16.78
N GLN A 3 1.15 5.90 -15.53
CA GLN A 3 1.37 5.03 -14.37
C GLN A 3 0.41 3.82 -14.33
N LEU A 4 -0.86 3.99 -14.70
CA LEU A 4 -1.82 2.89 -14.75
C LEU A 4 -1.44 1.87 -15.82
N ASP A 5 -0.92 2.35 -16.95
CA ASP A 5 -0.44 1.50 -18.03
C ASP A 5 0.83 0.74 -17.64
N GLU A 6 1.76 1.39 -16.92
CA GLU A 6 2.97 0.77 -16.38
C GLU A 6 2.68 -0.40 -15.43
N TYR A 7 1.62 -0.29 -14.61
CA TYR A 7 1.16 -1.36 -13.72
C TYR A 7 0.32 -2.43 -14.43
N GLY A 8 -0.02 -2.26 -15.71
CA GLY A 8 -0.93 -3.16 -16.41
C GLY A 8 -2.33 -3.17 -15.78
N THR A 9 -2.82 -1.98 -15.40
CA THR A 9 -4.07 -1.84 -14.65
C THR A 9 -5.28 -2.31 -15.44
N PHE A 10 -5.23 -2.20 -16.76
CA PHE A 10 -6.32 -2.54 -17.66
C PHE A 10 -5.90 -3.59 -18.68
N ILE A 11 -6.84 -4.50 -18.98
CA ILE A 11 -6.76 -5.37 -20.15
C ILE A 11 -7.62 -4.75 -21.24
N ASP A 12 -7.02 -4.43 -22.36
CA ASP A 12 -7.66 -3.80 -23.52
C ASP A 12 -8.30 -4.87 -24.40
N LEU A 13 -9.62 -4.80 -24.59
CA LEU A 13 -10.35 -5.70 -25.50
C LEU A 13 -10.57 -5.10 -26.89
N GLY A 14 -10.35 -3.79 -27.06
CA GLY A 14 -10.63 -3.07 -28.29
C GLY A 14 -11.88 -2.19 -28.25
N LYS A 15 -12.06 -1.42 -29.30
CA LYS A 15 -13.17 -0.45 -29.41
C LYS A 15 -14.48 -1.16 -29.72
N GLY A 16 -15.47 -1.00 -28.82
CA GLY A 16 -16.78 -1.59 -28.99
C GLY A 16 -16.85 -3.11 -28.79
N GLU A 17 -15.76 -3.73 -28.34
CA GLU A 17 -15.70 -5.18 -28.12
C GLU A 17 -16.55 -5.60 -26.92
N LYS A 18 -17.12 -6.82 -27.01
CA LYS A 18 -17.96 -7.40 -25.99
C LYS A 18 -17.11 -7.90 -24.80
N THR A 19 -17.58 -7.65 -23.61
CA THR A 19 -16.95 -8.18 -22.38
C THR A 19 -17.24 -9.67 -22.19
N PRO A 20 -16.35 -10.42 -21.52
CA PRO A 20 -16.63 -11.77 -21.08
C PRO A 20 -17.87 -11.82 -20.17
N LYS A 21 -18.57 -12.96 -20.17
CA LYS A 21 -19.75 -13.16 -19.32
C LYS A 21 -19.40 -12.98 -17.84
N GLY A 22 -20.26 -12.30 -17.12
CA GLY A 22 -20.12 -12.07 -15.67
C GLY A 22 -19.34 -10.80 -15.28
N TYR A 23 -18.88 -9.99 -16.24
CA TYR A 23 -18.30 -8.68 -15.96
C TYR A 23 -19.39 -7.61 -15.85
N LYS A 24 -19.24 -6.73 -14.84
CA LYS A 24 -20.14 -5.61 -14.57
C LYS A 24 -19.52 -4.30 -15.05
N LYS A 25 -20.30 -3.50 -15.76
CA LYS A 25 -19.86 -2.16 -16.18
C LYS A 25 -19.86 -1.22 -14.99
N ILE A 26 -18.74 -0.51 -14.79
CA ILE A 26 -18.62 0.59 -13.83
C ILE A 26 -18.05 1.82 -14.52
N LYS A 27 -18.04 2.94 -13.81
CA LYS A 27 -17.36 4.16 -14.22
C LYS A 27 -16.08 4.34 -13.42
N VAL A 28 -15.17 5.11 -13.99
CA VAL A 28 -14.02 5.67 -13.27
C VAL A 28 -14.03 7.17 -13.41
N HIS A 29 -13.46 7.87 -12.46
CA HIS A 29 -13.29 9.32 -12.50
C HIS A 29 -11.94 9.70 -11.93
N LEU A 30 -11.47 10.90 -12.29
CA LEU A 30 -10.22 11.45 -11.78
C LEU A 30 -10.52 12.34 -10.58
N ILE A 31 -9.86 12.08 -9.47
CA ILE A 31 -9.84 12.96 -8.29
C ILE A 31 -8.51 13.69 -8.28
N PHE A 32 -8.59 15.03 -8.23
CA PHE A 32 -7.42 15.89 -8.14
C PHE A 32 -7.29 16.42 -6.72
N ASP A 33 -6.06 16.46 -6.23
CA ASP A 33 -5.73 16.91 -4.89
C ASP A 33 -4.39 17.66 -4.92
N VAL A 34 -4.18 18.55 -3.96
CA VAL A 34 -2.92 19.26 -3.76
C VAL A 34 -2.37 18.89 -2.41
N LYS A 35 -1.20 18.27 -2.40
CA LYS A 35 -0.52 17.91 -1.16
C LYS A 35 -0.06 19.16 -0.39
N HIS A 36 0.20 19.04 0.91
CA HIS A 36 0.71 20.13 1.74
C HIS A 36 2.00 20.76 1.19
N ASP A 37 2.81 20.00 0.46
CA ASP A 37 4.02 20.46 -0.20
C ASP A 37 3.78 21.14 -1.57
N GLY A 38 2.50 21.39 -1.93
CA GLY A 38 2.09 22.03 -3.17
C GLY A 38 2.08 21.12 -4.40
N ARG A 39 2.47 19.85 -4.29
CA ARG A 39 2.45 18.92 -5.42
C ARG A 39 1.03 18.50 -5.78
N HIS A 40 0.72 18.58 -7.08
CA HIS A 40 -0.55 18.08 -7.62
C HIS A 40 -0.57 16.55 -7.62
N LYS A 41 -1.67 15.97 -7.16
CA LYS A 41 -1.92 14.53 -7.16
C LYS A 41 -3.22 14.25 -7.91
N ALA A 42 -3.20 13.30 -8.83
CA ALA A 42 -4.39 12.78 -9.49
C ALA A 42 -4.54 11.29 -9.17
N ARG A 43 -5.76 10.87 -8.87
CA ARG A 43 -6.12 9.46 -8.68
C ARG A 43 -7.23 9.07 -9.63
N CYS A 44 -7.07 7.96 -10.33
CA CYS A 44 -8.18 7.32 -11.03
C CYS A 44 -8.92 6.43 -10.03
N VAL A 45 -10.20 6.70 -9.84
CA VAL A 45 -11.03 6.05 -8.83
C VAL A 45 -12.21 5.36 -9.51
N ALA A 46 -12.43 4.10 -9.19
CA ALA A 46 -13.54 3.31 -9.68
C ALA A 46 -14.80 3.51 -8.81
N ASP A 47 -15.96 3.50 -9.43
CA ASP A 47 -17.26 3.59 -8.73
C ASP A 47 -17.65 2.22 -8.13
N GLY A 48 -16.81 1.69 -7.25
CA GLY A 48 -16.98 0.35 -6.65
C GLY A 48 -18.23 0.21 -5.77
N HIS A 49 -18.85 1.32 -5.36
CA HIS A 49 -20.15 1.28 -4.67
C HIS A 49 -21.26 0.69 -5.55
N LEU A 50 -21.09 0.67 -6.87
CA LEU A 50 -22.00 0.08 -7.83
C LEU A 50 -21.75 -1.42 -8.07
N THR A 51 -20.66 -1.97 -7.55
CA THR A 51 -20.36 -3.40 -7.67
C THR A 51 -21.15 -4.21 -6.65
N ASP A 52 -21.27 -5.52 -6.89
CA ASP A 52 -21.87 -6.43 -5.93
C ASP A 52 -21.01 -6.46 -4.65
N ILE A 53 -21.65 -6.66 -3.52
CA ILE A 53 -20.92 -6.83 -2.26
C ILE A 53 -20.15 -8.15 -2.37
N PRO A 54 -18.81 -8.14 -2.22
CA PRO A 54 -18.05 -9.38 -2.21
C PRO A 54 -18.58 -10.34 -1.14
N VAL A 55 -18.60 -11.63 -1.47
CA VAL A 55 -19.04 -12.68 -0.53
C VAL A 55 -18.08 -12.75 0.66
N ASP A 56 -16.79 -12.53 0.39
CA ASP A 56 -15.76 -12.49 1.42
C ASP A 56 -15.67 -11.12 2.09
N SER A 57 -15.12 -11.08 3.30
CA SER A 57 -14.82 -9.82 3.97
C SER A 57 -13.95 -8.93 3.08
N VAL A 58 -14.24 -7.62 3.07
CA VAL A 58 -13.40 -6.59 2.43
C VAL A 58 -12.55 -5.85 3.45
N TYR A 59 -12.57 -6.31 4.71
CA TYR A 59 -11.82 -5.70 5.78
C TYR A 59 -10.33 -5.98 5.61
N SER A 60 -9.52 -4.93 5.70
CA SER A 60 -8.08 -5.01 5.87
C SER A 60 -7.73 -4.26 7.16
N GLY A 61 -6.94 -4.90 8.01
CA GLY A 61 -6.41 -4.28 9.21
C GLY A 61 -5.39 -3.19 8.90
N VAL A 62 -5.07 -2.42 9.92
CA VAL A 62 -3.91 -1.51 9.94
C VAL A 62 -3.33 -1.52 11.35
N VAL A 63 -2.03 -1.31 11.47
CA VAL A 63 -1.38 -1.22 12.78
C VAL A 63 -2.00 -0.12 13.65
N SER A 64 -2.23 -0.42 14.92
CA SER A 64 -2.67 0.58 15.89
C SER A 64 -1.49 1.47 16.33
N LEU A 65 -1.81 2.69 16.76
CA LEU A 65 -0.80 3.60 17.34
C LEU A 65 -0.15 2.99 18.60
N ARG A 66 -0.90 2.17 19.35
CA ARG A 66 -0.36 1.44 20.50
C ARG A 66 0.66 0.39 20.07
N GLY A 67 0.34 -0.39 19.05
CA GLY A 67 1.24 -1.39 18.48
C GLY A 67 2.53 -0.76 17.96
N LEU A 68 2.42 0.34 17.21
CA LEU A 68 3.57 1.11 16.73
C LEU A 68 4.47 1.56 17.90
N ARG A 69 3.91 2.14 18.96
CA ARG A 69 4.68 2.58 20.14
C ARG A 69 5.40 1.45 20.84
N ILE A 70 4.77 0.29 20.98
CA ILE A 70 5.41 -0.89 21.56
C ILE A 70 6.59 -1.34 20.69
N MET A 71 6.41 -1.40 19.37
CA MET A 71 7.47 -1.75 18.43
C MET A 71 8.66 -0.79 18.54
N LEU A 72 8.43 0.52 18.59
CA LEU A 72 9.47 1.54 18.76
C LEU A 72 10.21 1.41 20.10
N PHE A 73 9.48 1.14 21.17
CA PHE A 73 10.08 0.90 22.49
C PHE A 73 11.01 -0.34 22.46
N LEU A 74 10.59 -1.43 21.82
CA LEU A 74 11.41 -2.63 21.64
C LEU A 74 12.64 -2.35 20.76
N ALA A 75 12.51 -1.48 19.77
CA ALA A 75 13.63 -1.05 18.94
C ALA A 75 14.72 -0.35 19.76
N GLU A 76 14.32 0.60 20.61
CA GLU A 76 15.25 1.35 21.48
C GLU A 76 15.94 0.41 22.48
N LEU A 77 15.18 -0.49 23.12
CA LEU A 77 15.76 -1.49 24.07
C LEU A 77 16.81 -2.38 23.43
N ASN A 78 16.64 -2.74 22.16
CA ASN A 78 17.52 -3.68 21.45
C ASN A 78 18.50 -2.98 20.50
N GLN A 79 18.56 -1.64 20.50
CA GLN A 79 19.43 -0.84 19.63
C GLN A 79 19.27 -1.22 18.14
N LEU A 80 18.00 -1.36 17.69
CA LEU A 80 17.66 -1.60 16.32
C LEU A 80 17.48 -0.30 15.56
N GLU A 81 17.75 -0.33 14.27
CA GLU A 81 17.42 0.80 13.38
C GLU A 81 15.91 0.92 13.23
N THR A 82 15.41 2.14 13.22
CA THR A 82 14.00 2.45 13.02
C THR A 82 13.83 3.23 11.73
N TRP A 83 13.27 2.58 10.73
CA TRP A 83 13.06 3.15 9.40
C TRP A 83 11.58 3.23 9.07
N ALA A 84 11.24 4.14 8.12
CA ALA A 84 9.92 4.24 7.53
C ALA A 84 10.02 4.32 6.00
N THR A 85 8.95 3.95 5.32
CA THR A 85 8.80 4.09 3.86
C THR A 85 7.33 4.06 3.46
N ASP A 86 7.00 4.67 2.32
CA ASP A 86 5.71 4.57 1.62
C ASP A 86 5.87 3.65 0.40
N ILE A 87 4.93 2.74 0.18
CA ILE A 87 4.86 1.92 -1.03
C ILE A 87 4.01 2.65 -2.06
N GLY A 88 4.67 3.18 -3.09
CA GLY A 88 4.00 3.95 -4.12
C GLY A 88 3.00 3.13 -4.93
N ASN A 89 1.74 3.62 -5.01
CA ASN A 89 0.63 2.96 -5.73
C ASN A 89 0.34 1.53 -5.26
N ALA A 90 0.42 1.29 -3.97
CA ALA A 90 0.32 -0.02 -3.34
C ALA A 90 -0.85 -0.89 -3.87
N TYR A 91 -2.03 -0.34 -4.03
CA TYR A 91 -3.18 -1.10 -4.57
C TYR A 91 -2.91 -1.67 -5.96
N LEU A 92 -2.21 -0.94 -6.83
CA LEU A 92 -1.91 -1.39 -8.19
C LEU A 92 -0.90 -2.55 -8.24
N GLU A 93 -0.21 -2.83 -7.15
CA GLU A 93 0.63 -4.02 -7.03
C GLU A 93 -0.17 -5.32 -6.96
N ALA A 94 -1.43 -5.26 -6.48
CA ALA A 94 -2.31 -6.42 -6.36
C ALA A 94 -3.29 -6.54 -7.54
N GLU A 95 -3.74 -7.75 -7.80
CA GLU A 95 -4.81 -8.02 -8.77
C GLU A 95 -6.18 -7.91 -8.08
N THR A 96 -7.18 -7.37 -8.81
CA THR A 96 -8.55 -7.33 -8.29
C THR A 96 -9.21 -8.70 -8.38
N SER A 97 -10.06 -9.02 -7.40
CA SER A 97 -10.98 -10.17 -7.48
C SER A 97 -12.32 -9.82 -8.14
N GLU A 98 -12.56 -8.53 -8.40
CA GLU A 98 -13.84 -8.07 -8.95
C GLU A 98 -13.85 -8.16 -10.48
N ARG A 99 -14.92 -8.73 -11.05
CA ARG A 99 -15.10 -8.80 -12.50
C ARG A 99 -15.79 -7.54 -13.00
N VAL A 100 -14.99 -6.52 -13.25
CA VAL A 100 -15.46 -5.19 -13.63
C VAL A 100 -14.76 -4.67 -14.87
N TYR A 101 -15.48 -3.87 -15.65
CA TYR A 101 -14.96 -3.21 -16.84
C TYR A 101 -15.50 -1.78 -16.97
N LEU A 102 -14.83 -1.00 -17.78
CA LEU A 102 -15.28 0.34 -18.16
C LEU A 102 -15.26 0.49 -19.69
N ILE A 103 -16.02 1.48 -20.18
CA ILE A 103 -15.81 2.03 -21.52
C ILE A 103 -14.97 3.29 -21.32
N ALA A 104 -13.79 3.31 -21.93
CA ALA A 104 -12.84 4.39 -21.79
C ALA A 104 -13.43 5.72 -22.28
N GLY A 105 -13.39 6.73 -21.42
CA GLY A 105 -13.77 8.09 -21.74
C GLY A 105 -12.64 8.90 -22.38
N PRO A 106 -12.83 10.21 -22.59
CA PRO A 106 -11.84 11.10 -23.19
C PRO A 106 -10.51 11.15 -22.43
N GLU A 107 -10.52 10.89 -21.13
CA GLU A 107 -9.33 10.83 -20.26
C GLU A 107 -8.34 9.72 -20.66
N PHE A 108 -8.78 8.75 -21.44
CA PHE A 108 -7.96 7.66 -21.98
C PHE A 108 -7.35 7.98 -23.35
N ASN A 109 -7.57 9.18 -23.89
CA ASN A 109 -7.03 9.66 -25.18
C ASN A 109 -7.31 8.68 -26.33
N GLU A 110 -6.28 8.10 -26.95
CA GLU A 110 -6.40 7.19 -28.09
C GLU A 110 -7.27 5.94 -27.83
N ARG A 111 -7.46 5.58 -26.56
CA ARG A 111 -8.32 4.46 -26.16
C ARG A 111 -9.77 4.89 -25.89
N GLU A 112 -10.18 6.10 -26.21
CA GLU A 112 -11.57 6.53 -26.05
C GLU A 112 -12.54 5.59 -26.80
N GLY A 113 -13.55 5.10 -26.08
CA GLY A 113 -14.53 4.14 -26.58
C GLY A 113 -14.09 2.67 -26.53
N TYR A 114 -12.89 2.38 -26.05
CA TYR A 114 -12.43 1.00 -25.86
C TYR A 114 -13.07 0.36 -24.64
N THR A 115 -13.27 -0.95 -24.72
CA THR A 115 -13.69 -1.77 -23.58
C THR A 115 -12.45 -2.20 -22.81
N LEU A 116 -12.32 -1.74 -21.57
CA LEU A 116 -11.17 -2.01 -20.70
C LEU A 116 -11.61 -2.84 -19.48
N LEU A 117 -11.07 -4.05 -19.31
CA LEU A 117 -11.25 -4.79 -18.07
C LEU A 117 -10.31 -4.24 -17.00
N ILE A 118 -10.81 -4.04 -15.79
CA ILE A 118 -9.95 -3.65 -14.66
C ILE A 118 -9.30 -4.91 -14.11
N PHE A 119 -7.97 -4.96 -14.18
CA PHE A 119 -7.18 -6.12 -13.76
C PHE A 119 -6.51 -5.92 -12.40
N LYS A 120 -6.07 -4.71 -12.09
CA LYS A 120 -5.44 -4.39 -10.82
C LYS A 120 -6.44 -3.84 -9.80
N ALA A 121 -6.11 -3.96 -8.52
CA ALA A 121 -6.88 -3.39 -7.43
C ALA A 121 -6.85 -1.86 -7.50
N LEU A 122 -7.80 -1.28 -8.23
CA LEU A 122 -7.90 0.16 -8.44
C LEU A 122 -8.55 0.84 -7.24
N TYR A 123 -8.15 2.07 -6.93
CA TYR A 123 -8.82 2.89 -5.92
C TYR A 123 -10.33 2.93 -6.17
N GLY A 124 -11.12 2.82 -5.09
CA GLY A 124 -12.57 2.84 -5.14
C GLY A 124 -13.25 1.47 -5.29
N LEU A 125 -12.55 0.42 -5.76
CA LEU A 125 -13.09 -0.94 -5.71
C LEU A 125 -13.17 -1.43 -4.25
N ARG A 126 -14.21 -2.20 -3.93
CA ARG A 126 -14.48 -2.66 -2.56
C ARG A 126 -13.37 -3.56 -2.01
N SER A 127 -12.81 -4.40 -2.85
CA SER A 127 -11.80 -5.39 -2.47
C SER A 127 -10.36 -4.87 -2.50
N SER A 128 -10.09 -3.67 -3.00
CA SER A 128 -8.72 -3.20 -3.25
C SER A 128 -7.84 -3.19 -2.00
N GLY A 129 -8.36 -2.73 -0.86
CA GLY A 129 -7.62 -2.73 0.40
C GLY A 129 -7.22 -4.14 0.84
N LEU A 130 -8.17 -5.08 0.82
CA LEU A 130 -7.93 -6.48 1.17
C LEU A 130 -6.92 -7.13 0.21
N ARG A 131 -7.09 -6.95 -1.10
CA ARG A 131 -6.19 -7.55 -2.11
C ARG A 131 -4.75 -7.08 -1.95
N TRP A 132 -4.56 -5.80 -1.65
CA TRP A 132 -3.23 -5.27 -1.34
C TRP A 132 -2.69 -5.86 -0.03
N HIS A 133 -3.49 -5.87 1.04
CA HIS A 133 -3.09 -6.42 2.33
C HIS A 133 -2.64 -7.89 2.21
N GLU A 134 -3.41 -8.72 1.50
CA GLU A 134 -3.05 -10.12 1.23
C GLU A 134 -1.74 -10.24 0.44
N LYS A 135 -1.60 -9.45 -0.63
CA LYS A 135 -0.38 -9.42 -1.46
C LYS A 135 0.86 -9.08 -0.64
N PHE A 136 0.76 -8.06 0.21
CA PHE A 136 1.89 -7.65 1.04
C PHE A 136 2.15 -8.62 2.20
N ALA A 137 1.10 -9.19 2.77
CA ALA A 137 1.21 -10.27 3.76
C ALA A 137 1.98 -11.48 3.21
N ASP A 138 1.71 -11.89 1.97
CA ASP A 138 2.44 -12.97 1.31
C ASP A 138 3.91 -12.59 1.06
N THR A 139 4.18 -11.33 0.70
CA THR A 139 5.54 -10.81 0.60
C THR A 139 6.29 -10.93 1.93
N LEU A 140 5.68 -10.53 3.03
CA LEU A 140 6.31 -10.61 4.36
C LEU A 140 6.53 -12.06 4.79
N ARG A 141 5.58 -12.97 4.53
CA ARG A 141 5.75 -14.42 4.79
C ARG A 141 6.92 -14.99 4.00
N ASP A 142 7.05 -14.64 2.73
CA ASP A 142 8.14 -15.11 1.86
C ASP A 142 9.54 -14.60 2.32
N ILE A 143 9.59 -13.49 3.07
CA ILE A 143 10.80 -12.95 3.71
C ILE A 143 11.01 -13.56 5.11
N GLY A 144 10.10 -14.39 5.60
CA GLY A 144 10.20 -15.09 6.88
C GLY A 144 9.51 -14.40 8.06
N PHE A 145 8.69 -13.37 7.81
CA PHE A 145 7.89 -12.75 8.87
C PHE A 145 6.57 -13.51 9.11
N SER A 146 6.11 -13.45 10.34
CA SER A 146 4.79 -13.94 10.78
C SER A 146 4.02 -12.83 11.48
N PRO A 147 2.69 -12.75 11.34
CA PRO A 147 1.90 -11.74 12.03
C PRO A 147 1.89 -11.99 13.54
N SER A 148 1.92 -10.91 14.32
CA SER A 148 1.72 -10.98 15.76
C SER A 148 0.29 -11.44 16.08
N LYS A 149 0.10 -12.26 17.10
CA LYS A 149 -1.22 -12.76 17.50
C LYS A 149 -2.14 -11.67 18.03
N ASN A 150 -1.60 -10.66 18.69
CA ASN A 150 -2.39 -9.60 19.34
C ASN A 150 -2.54 -8.35 18.46
N GLU A 151 -1.66 -8.15 17.51
CA GLU A 151 -1.65 -7.02 16.58
C GLU A 151 -1.22 -7.56 15.21
N PRO A 152 -2.16 -8.09 14.40
CA PRO A 152 -1.84 -8.81 13.16
C PRO A 152 -1.08 -7.99 12.12
N ASP A 153 -1.18 -6.67 12.18
CA ASP A 153 -0.47 -5.74 11.30
C ASP A 153 0.91 -5.32 11.82
N ILE A 154 1.36 -5.93 12.93
CA ILE A 154 2.77 -6.03 13.31
C ILE A 154 3.28 -7.41 12.93
N TRP A 155 4.21 -7.43 12.02
CA TRP A 155 4.88 -8.63 11.53
C TRP A 155 6.22 -8.79 12.23
N MET A 156 6.58 -10.01 12.58
CA MET A 156 7.76 -10.33 13.39
C MET A 156 8.53 -11.48 12.77
N ARG A 157 9.87 -11.43 12.85
CA ARG A 157 10.74 -12.56 12.61
C ARG A 157 11.91 -12.55 13.57
N GLU A 158 12.44 -13.71 13.88
CA GLU A 158 13.69 -13.84 14.62
C GLU A 158 14.88 -13.76 13.64
N ALA A 159 15.85 -12.94 13.98
CA ALA A 159 17.10 -12.79 13.23
C ALA A 159 18.27 -12.56 14.20
N ASN A 160 19.25 -13.47 14.19
CA ASN A 160 20.47 -13.37 15.00
C ASN A 160 20.22 -13.19 16.53
N GLY A 161 19.21 -13.88 17.07
CA GLY A 161 18.84 -13.82 18.48
C GLY A 161 18.06 -12.57 18.90
N LEU A 162 17.64 -11.75 17.94
CA LEU A 162 16.78 -10.58 18.13
C LEU A 162 15.50 -10.72 17.32
N TRP A 163 14.46 -10.04 17.78
CA TRP A 163 13.22 -9.92 17.02
C TRP A 163 13.25 -8.66 16.17
N GLU A 164 12.96 -8.81 14.87
CA GLU A 164 12.74 -7.74 13.92
C GLU A 164 11.25 -7.58 13.64
N TYR A 165 10.81 -6.36 13.39
CA TYR A 165 9.39 -6.04 13.26
C TYR A 165 9.11 -5.17 12.05
N VAL A 166 7.92 -5.37 11.45
CA VAL A 166 7.35 -4.49 10.41
C VAL A 166 5.93 -4.14 10.84
N ALA A 167 5.63 -2.86 10.99
CA ALA A 167 4.29 -2.32 11.20
C ALA A 167 3.71 -1.85 9.87
N VAL A 168 2.51 -2.32 9.54
CA VAL A 168 1.86 -2.07 8.25
C VAL A 168 0.63 -1.19 8.45
N TYR A 169 0.59 -0.06 7.76
CA TYR A 169 -0.58 0.82 7.68
C TYR A 169 -0.87 1.14 6.22
N VAL A 170 -1.62 0.27 5.56
CA VAL A 170 -1.92 0.29 4.12
C VAL A 170 -0.63 0.30 3.29
N ASP A 171 -0.19 1.47 2.82
CA ASP A 171 1.01 1.72 2.02
C ASP A 171 2.18 2.28 2.85
N ASP A 172 1.89 2.78 4.05
CA ASP A 172 2.91 3.28 4.98
C ASP A 172 3.49 2.15 5.84
N LEU A 173 4.80 1.99 5.82
CA LEU A 173 5.53 1.01 6.62
C LEU A 173 6.44 1.69 7.64
N ALA A 174 6.44 1.19 8.87
CA ALA A 174 7.54 1.40 9.80
C ALA A 174 8.17 0.05 10.13
N PHE A 175 9.49 -0.02 10.14
CA PHE A 175 10.18 -1.27 10.42
C PHE A 175 11.42 -1.05 11.29
N VAL A 176 11.65 -2.02 12.15
CA VAL A 176 12.75 -2.00 13.12
C VAL A 176 13.53 -3.30 13.01
N MET A 177 14.81 -3.18 12.70
CA MET A 177 15.68 -4.32 12.48
C MET A 177 17.16 -3.93 12.56
N LYS A 178 18.04 -4.90 12.50
CA LYS A 178 19.49 -4.66 12.59
C LYS A 178 20.04 -4.05 11.29
N ASP A 179 19.46 -4.41 10.15
CA ASP A 179 19.86 -3.94 8.82
C ASP A 179 18.62 -3.58 8.00
N SER A 180 18.10 -2.39 8.25
CA SER A 180 16.92 -1.83 7.59
C SER A 180 17.13 -1.60 6.10
N LYS A 181 18.37 -1.29 5.71
CA LYS A 181 18.73 -1.06 4.31
C LYS A 181 18.61 -2.33 3.48
N SER A 182 19.08 -3.47 3.99
CA SER A 182 18.94 -4.75 3.30
C SER A 182 17.48 -5.15 3.12
N PHE A 183 16.62 -4.94 4.12
CA PHE A 183 15.20 -5.18 4.00
C PHE A 183 14.56 -4.30 2.91
N ALA A 184 14.82 -2.99 2.91
CA ALA A 184 14.34 -2.10 1.87
C ALA A 184 14.81 -2.52 0.47
N ASN A 185 16.07 -2.94 0.34
CA ASN A 185 16.62 -3.45 -0.91
C ASN A 185 15.92 -4.74 -1.38
N ILE A 186 15.54 -5.64 -0.48
CA ILE A 186 14.77 -6.85 -0.83
C ILE A 186 13.42 -6.45 -1.42
N LEU A 187 12.70 -5.51 -0.80
CA LEU A 187 11.42 -5.01 -1.33
C LEU A 187 11.56 -4.41 -2.73
N ILE A 188 12.63 -3.65 -2.98
CA ILE A 188 12.90 -3.03 -4.28
C ILE A 188 13.36 -4.07 -5.32
N GLN A 189 14.35 -4.89 -5.00
CA GLN A 189 15.04 -5.72 -5.99
C GLN A 189 14.29 -7.03 -6.29
N LYS A 190 13.79 -7.70 -5.24
CA LYS A 190 13.09 -8.98 -5.41
C LYS A 190 11.61 -8.76 -5.77
N TYR A 191 10.89 -7.86 -5.06
CA TYR A 191 9.46 -7.67 -5.23
C TYR A 191 9.09 -6.50 -6.13
N LYS A 192 10.07 -5.67 -6.53
CA LYS A 192 9.91 -4.53 -7.46
C LYS A 192 9.00 -3.41 -6.93
N TYR A 193 8.78 -3.35 -5.62
CA TYR A 193 8.01 -2.26 -5.05
C TYR A 193 8.71 -0.91 -5.21
N LYS A 194 7.93 0.12 -5.49
CA LYS A 194 8.42 1.51 -5.61
C LYS A 194 8.36 2.18 -4.25
N LEU A 195 9.45 2.14 -3.50
CA LEU A 195 9.54 2.78 -2.19
C LEU A 195 9.77 4.29 -2.30
N LYS A 196 9.19 5.06 -1.37
CA LYS A 196 9.32 6.52 -1.27
C LYS A 196 9.60 6.94 0.16
N GLY A 197 10.47 7.94 0.34
CA GLY A 197 10.81 8.46 1.66
C GLY A 197 11.47 7.41 2.57
N THR A 198 12.21 6.46 1.97
CA THR A 198 12.83 5.35 2.69
C THR A 198 14.04 5.82 3.48
N GLY A 199 14.06 5.56 4.77
CA GLY A 199 15.20 5.92 5.64
C GLY A 199 14.81 5.97 7.11
N ASN A 200 15.70 6.53 7.94
CA ASN A 200 15.41 6.73 9.35
C ASN A 200 14.07 7.43 9.52
N ILE A 201 13.27 6.93 10.45
CA ILE A 201 11.94 7.48 10.69
C ILE A 201 12.05 8.95 11.12
N SER A 202 11.37 9.82 10.37
CA SER A 202 11.25 11.25 10.70
C SER A 202 9.80 11.71 10.71
N PHE A 203 8.94 11.03 9.94
CA PHE A 203 7.51 11.25 9.91
C PHE A 203 6.81 9.91 9.63
N HIS A 204 5.75 9.59 10.38
CA HIS A 204 4.92 8.41 10.15
C HIS A 204 3.56 8.56 10.83
N LEU A 205 2.48 8.21 10.14
CA LEU A 205 1.09 8.25 10.65
C LEU A 205 0.71 9.55 11.36
N GLY A 206 1.08 10.70 10.77
CA GLY A 206 0.73 12.01 11.32
C GLY A 206 1.55 12.43 12.54
N CYS A 207 2.66 11.75 12.80
CA CYS A 207 3.59 12.10 13.87
C CYS A 207 4.99 12.41 13.31
N ASP A 208 5.62 13.39 13.92
CA ASP A 208 7.04 13.70 13.71
C ASP A 208 7.88 12.88 14.68
N PHE A 209 9.06 12.47 14.22
CA PHE A 209 10.04 11.72 15.00
C PHE A 209 11.38 12.42 14.98
N PHE A 210 11.98 12.59 16.14
CA PHE A 210 13.31 13.17 16.30
C PHE A 210 13.99 12.61 17.55
N ARG A 211 15.30 12.80 17.65
CA ARG A 211 16.04 12.45 18.86
C ARG A 211 16.44 13.73 19.59
N GLU A 212 16.29 13.69 20.92
CA GLU A 212 16.81 14.71 21.80
C GLU A 212 18.33 14.58 21.97
N GLU A 213 18.97 15.56 22.64
CA GLU A 213 20.41 15.58 22.85
C GLU A 213 20.94 14.36 23.63
N ASP A 214 20.12 13.80 24.51
CA ASP A 214 20.42 12.57 25.26
C ASP A 214 20.22 11.27 24.45
N GLY A 215 19.78 11.39 23.18
CA GLY A 215 19.51 10.27 22.29
C GLY A 215 18.10 9.70 22.38
N THR A 216 17.24 10.21 23.27
CA THR A 216 15.84 9.75 23.41
C THR A 216 15.06 9.95 22.13
N LEU A 217 14.42 8.89 21.62
CA LEU A 217 13.51 8.97 20.46
C LEU A 217 12.17 9.57 20.90
N CYS A 218 11.84 10.72 20.33
CA CYS A 218 10.57 11.40 20.56
C CYS A 218 9.61 11.16 19.41
N MET A 219 8.32 10.97 19.74
CA MET A 219 7.19 10.86 18.84
C MET A 219 6.15 11.90 19.23
N VAL A 220 5.93 12.90 18.39
CA VAL A 220 4.99 14.00 18.66
C VAL A 220 3.97 14.15 17.52
N PRO A 221 2.74 14.58 17.80
CA PRO A 221 1.78 14.88 16.74
C PRO A 221 2.34 15.96 15.82
N HIS A 222 2.21 15.74 14.50
CA HIS A 222 2.58 16.76 13.52
C HIS A 222 1.70 18.01 13.68
N LYS A 223 2.31 19.19 13.64
CA LYS A 223 1.56 20.45 13.68
C LYS A 223 0.90 20.67 12.31
N TYR A 224 -0.42 20.88 12.32
CA TYR A 224 -1.20 21.29 11.15
C TYR A 224 -1.11 22.81 10.98
#